data_de3b6bdb757f50c9f20efb40a0e97ae3
#
_entry.id   de3b6bdb757f50c9f20efb40a0e97ae3
#
_cell.length_a   1.000
_cell.length_b   1.000
_cell.length_c   1.000
_cell.angle_alpha   90.00
_cell.angle_beta   90.00
_cell.angle_gamma   90.00
#
_symmetry.space_group_name_H-M   'P 1'
#
loop_
_entity.id
_entity.type
_entity.pdbx_description
1 polymer ?
#
loop_
_entity_poly.entity_id
_entity_poly.type
_entity_poly.pdbx_seq_one_letter_code
_entity_poly.pdbx_strand_id
1 'polypeptide(L)'
;MNRYIVDSVSNGTIVYFIIRDTSNNSIVPLPTKYLKYKKNLGRKKKTLKNIALKLTWYLNYLEDNKLTINKVLELSAFEQQEHFTSYLHFIRAGRHTASGKCPDNNTANDYLRSIFDFYDFVILEYDNGTALKVRGFPLEGPLSETNR
;
A
#
# COMPACT_ATOMS: atom_id res chain seq x y z
N MET A 1 -0.65 -14.04 6.52
CA MET A 1 -0.04 -14.87 5.50
C MET A 1 0.71 -14.03 4.48
N ASN A 2 1.89 -14.45 4.09
CA ASN A 2 2.76 -13.65 3.22
C ASN A 2 2.74 -14.14 1.79
N ARG A 3 1.58 -13.98 1.13
CA ARG A 3 1.45 -14.36 -0.26
C ARG A 3 2.28 -13.44 -1.17
N TYR A 4 2.36 -12.16 -0.84
CA TYR A 4 3.09 -11.19 -1.66
C TYR A 4 4.40 -10.82 -0.99
N ILE A 5 5.46 -10.77 -1.77
CA ILE A 5 6.79 -10.41 -1.28
C ILE A 5 7.46 -9.41 -2.21
N VAL A 6 8.44 -8.69 -1.67
CA VAL A 6 9.30 -7.83 -2.48
C VAL A 6 10.43 -8.70 -3.02
N ASP A 7 10.69 -8.56 -4.31
CA ASP A 7 11.80 -9.22 -4.97
C ASP A 7 12.50 -8.18 -5.83
N SER A 8 13.63 -8.53 -6.43
CA SER A 8 14.35 -7.63 -7.29
C SER A 8 14.82 -8.34 -8.54
N VAL A 9 14.94 -7.55 -9.62
CA VAL A 9 15.43 -8.03 -10.90
C VAL A 9 16.53 -7.08 -11.34
N SER A 10 17.66 -7.63 -11.80
CA SER A 10 18.78 -6.82 -12.27
C SER A 10 18.84 -6.86 -13.79
N ASN A 11 19.13 -5.70 -14.38
CA ASN A 11 19.42 -5.58 -15.80
C ASN A 11 20.73 -4.79 -15.90
N GLY A 12 21.85 -5.52 -16.01
CA GLY A 12 23.16 -4.91 -15.90
C GLY A 12 23.37 -4.36 -14.50
N THR A 13 23.66 -3.07 -14.39
CA THR A 13 23.83 -2.41 -13.08
C THR A 13 22.55 -1.85 -12.52
N ILE A 14 21.46 -1.92 -13.27
CA ILE A 14 20.16 -1.37 -12.83
C ILE A 14 19.38 -2.43 -12.09
N VAL A 15 18.89 -2.08 -10.90
CA VAL A 15 18.08 -2.98 -10.08
C VAL A 15 16.66 -2.43 -10.03
N TYR A 16 15.69 -3.29 -10.33
CA TYR A 16 14.26 -2.98 -10.25
C TYR A 16 13.64 -3.79 -9.13
N PHE A 17 12.82 -3.16 -8.30
CA PHE A 17 12.04 -3.89 -7.32
C PHE A 17 10.70 -4.28 -7.94
N ILE A 18 10.28 -5.50 -7.64
CA ILE A 18 9.03 -6.06 -8.13
C ILE A 18 8.27 -6.64 -6.96
N ILE A 19 6.97 -6.79 -7.13
CA ILE A 19 6.12 -7.48 -6.17
C ILE A 19 5.79 -8.84 -6.78
N ARG A 20 6.08 -9.90 -6.04
CA ARG A 20 5.86 -11.26 -6.51
C ARG A 20 4.75 -11.93 -5.72
N ASP A 21 3.87 -12.62 -6.44
CA ASP A 21 2.82 -13.46 -5.85
C ASP A 21 3.41 -14.85 -5.69
N THR A 22 3.61 -15.28 -4.44
CA THR A 22 4.26 -16.57 -4.18
C THR A 22 3.34 -17.75 -4.47
N SER A 23 2.03 -17.55 -4.61
CA SER A 23 1.11 -18.64 -4.88
C SER A 23 1.28 -19.21 -6.29
N ASN A 24 1.75 -18.41 -7.24
CA ASN A 24 1.96 -18.84 -8.63
C ASN A 24 3.30 -18.34 -9.18
N ASN A 25 4.13 -17.75 -8.33
CA ASN A 25 5.46 -17.24 -8.69
C ASN A 25 5.44 -16.19 -9.81
N SER A 26 4.34 -15.45 -9.94
CA SER A 26 4.21 -14.42 -10.96
C SER A 26 4.50 -13.04 -10.41
N ILE A 27 4.83 -12.11 -11.30
CA ILE A 27 4.98 -10.70 -10.94
C ILE A 27 3.58 -10.10 -10.90
N VAL A 28 3.29 -9.33 -9.84
CA VAL A 28 2.02 -8.62 -9.71
C VAL A 28 2.14 -7.32 -10.49
N PRO A 29 1.39 -7.13 -11.59
CA PRO A 29 1.69 -6.05 -12.54
C PRO A 29 1.51 -4.65 -11.99
N LEU A 30 0.40 -4.39 -11.33
CA LEU A 30 0.02 -3.01 -10.98
C LEU A 30 0.97 -2.38 -9.95
N PRO A 31 1.25 -2.99 -8.80
CA PRO A 31 2.20 -2.40 -7.87
C PRO A 31 3.63 -2.39 -8.43
N THR A 32 4.00 -3.36 -9.24
CA THR A 32 5.32 -3.37 -9.88
C THR A 32 5.47 -2.20 -10.84
N LYS A 33 4.42 -1.90 -11.61
CA LYS A 33 4.39 -0.75 -12.51
C LYS A 33 4.52 0.56 -11.73
N TYR A 34 3.88 0.64 -10.58
CA TYR A 34 4.00 1.82 -9.71
C TYR A 34 5.44 2.02 -9.23
N LEU A 35 6.12 0.92 -8.86
CA LEU A 35 7.51 1.01 -8.43
C LEU A 35 8.41 1.51 -9.57
N LYS A 36 8.17 1.05 -10.79
CA LYS A 36 8.91 1.54 -11.94
C LYS A 36 8.63 3.01 -12.20
N TYR A 37 7.38 3.43 -12.05
CA TYR A 37 6.98 4.82 -12.17
C TYR A 37 7.75 5.69 -11.16
N LYS A 38 7.81 5.27 -9.91
CA LYS A 38 8.55 6.00 -8.87
C LYS A 38 10.05 6.04 -9.16
N LYS A 39 10.60 4.94 -9.69
CA LYS A 39 12.01 4.91 -10.09
C LYS A 39 12.27 5.94 -11.19
N ASN A 40 11.39 6.03 -12.16
CA ASN A 40 11.53 6.99 -13.26
C ASN A 40 11.43 8.44 -12.77
N LEU A 41 10.79 8.67 -11.62
CA LEU A 41 10.75 9.99 -10.99
C LEU A 41 12.02 10.28 -10.18
N GLY A 42 13.01 9.40 -10.18
CA GLY A 42 14.27 9.64 -9.53
C GLY A 42 14.37 9.19 -8.09
N ARG A 43 13.43 8.37 -7.61
CA ARG A 43 13.49 7.87 -6.24
C ARG A 43 14.68 6.94 -6.06
N LYS A 44 15.33 7.03 -4.91
CA LYS A 44 16.52 6.24 -4.60
C LYS A 44 16.13 4.80 -4.27
N LYS A 45 17.09 3.90 -4.44
CA LYS A 45 16.90 2.46 -4.20
C LYS A 45 16.31 2.15 -2.83
N LYS A 46 16.83 2.79 -1.78
CA LYS A 46 16.34 2.56 -0.42
C LYS A 46 14.88 2.98 -0.27
N THR A 47 14.53 4.13 -0.85
CA THR A 47 13.15 4.63 -0.84
C THR A 47 12.23 3.68 -1.59
N LEU A 48 12.67 3.20 -2.75
CA LEU A 48 11.87 2.26 -3.56
C LEU A 48 11.62 0.96 -2.81
N LYS A 49 12.64 0.44 -2.12
CA LYS A 49 12.47 -0.77 -1.33
C LYS A 49 11.46 -0.57 -0.21
N ASN A 50 11.51 0.58 0.46
CA ASN A 50 10.56 0.89 1.52
C ASN A 50 9.13 1.01 0.99
N ILE A 51 8.95 1.64 -0.17
CA ILE A 51 7.65 1.72 -0.82
C ILE A 51 7.14 0.32 -1.15
N ALA A 52 8.01 -0.52 -1.70
CA ALA A 52 7.64 -1.90 -2.06
C ALA A 52 7.20 -2.70 -0.84
N LEU A 53 7.90 -2.57 0.29
CA LEU A 53 7.51 -3.25 1.53
C LEU A 53 6.13 -2.80 2.00
N LYS A 54 5.86 -1.50 1.98
CA LYS A 54 4.55 -0.97 2.39
C LYS A 54 3.44 -1.52 1.50
N LEU A 55 3.70 -1.63 0.20
CA LEU A 55 2.73 -2.20 -0.74
C LEU A 55 2.48 -3.68 -0.43
N THR A 56 3.52 -4.46 -0.13
CA THR A 56 3.32 -5.88 0.17
C THR A 56 2.52 -6.09 1.44
N TRP A 57 2.75 -5.28 2.48
CA TRP A 57 1.96 -5.36 3.70
C TRP A 57 0.47 -5.13 3.40
N TYR A 58 0.18 -4.14 2.58
CA TYR A 58 -1.20 -3.81 2.23
C TYR A 58 -1.83 -4.92 1.37
N LEU A 59 -1.09 -5.42 0.37
CA LEU A 59 -1.61 -6.49 -0.49
C LEU A 59 -1.90 -7.76 0.30
N ASN A 60 -1.04 -8.10 1.26
CA ASN A 60 -1.28 -9.25 2.13
C ASN A 60 -2.51 -9.02 3.01
N TYR A 61 -2.69 -7.80 3.51
CA TYR A 61 -3.88 -7.44 4.26
C TYR A 61 -5.15 -7.60 3.42
N LEU A 62 -5.12 -7.12 2.17
CA LEU A 62 -6.25 -7.28 1.26
C LEU A 62 -6.58 -8.75 1.04
N GLU A 63 -5.55 -9.56 0.80
CA GLU A 63 -5.75 -10.99 0.57
C GLU A 63 -6.41 -11.66 1.79
N ASP A 64 -5.92 -11.34 2.97
CA ASP A 64 -6.47 -11.92 4.21
C ASP A 64 -7.92 -11.50 4.44
N ASN A 65 -8.33 -10.35 3.91
CA ASN A 65 -9.69 -9.85 4.05
C ASN A 65 -10.53 -10.06 2.79
N LYS A 66 -10.01 -10.82 1.82
CA LYS A 66 -10.70 -11.19 0.58
C LYS A 66 -11.10 -9.97 -0.23
N LEU A 67 -10.22 -8.98 -0.28
CA LEU A 67 -10.41 -7.76 -1.03
C LEU A 67 -9.37 -7.66 -2.15
N THR A 68 -9.68 -6.83 -3.15
CA THR A 68 -8.74 -6.47 -4.21
C THR A 68 -8.68 -4.94 -4.31
N ILE A 69 -7.69 -4.45 -5.03
CA ILE A 69 -7.56 -3.01 -5.28
C ILE A 69 -8.87 -2.47 -5.89
N ASN A 70 -9.39 -3.15 -6.90
CA ASN A 70 -10.63 -2.70 -7.57
C ASN A 70 -11.83 -2.73 -6.62
N LYS A 71 -11.94 -3.75 -5.79
CA LYS A 71 -13.04 -3.83 -4.82
C LYS A 71 -13.02 -2.66 -3.84
N VAL A 72 -11.83 -2.26 -3.40
CA VAL A 72 -11.71 -1.11 -2.50
C VAL A 72 -12.18 0.17 -3.20
N LEU A 73 -11.80 0.35 -4.46
CA LEU A 73 -12.22 1.54 -5.21
C LEU A 73 -13.72 1.57 -5.45
N GLU A 74 -14.39 0.42 -5.45
CA GLU A 74 -15.85 0.33 -5.63
C GLU A 74 -16.63 0.55 -4.35
N LEU A 75 -15.99 0.59 -3.21
CA LEU A 75 -16.66 0.82 -1.93
C LEU A 75 -17.20 2.25 -1.85
N SER A 76 -18.26 2.45 -1.06
CA SER A 76 -18.75 3.78 -0.76
C SER A 76 -17.72 4.55 0.07
N ALA A 77 -17.92 5.86 0.22
CA ALA A 77 -17.02 6.68 1.03
C ALA A 77 -16.94 6.17 2.47
N PHE A 78 -18.09 5.82 3.06
CA PHE A 78 -18.12 5.30 4.42
C PHE A 78 -17.38 3.96 4.51
N GLU A 79 -17.60 3.08 3.57
CA GLU A 79 -16.95 1.76 3.56
C GLU A 79 -15.44 1.88 3.34
N GLN A 80 -15.00 2.81 2.50
CA GLN A 80 -13.57 3.07 2.34
C GLN A 80 -12.96 3.58 3.63
N GLN A 81 -13.65 4.48 4.33
CA GLN A 81 -13.17 4.98 5.61
C GLN A 81 -13.02 3.84 6.62
N GLU A 82 -13.99 2.95 6.69
CA GLU A 82 -13.92 1.79 7.58
C GLU A 82 -12.74 0.90 7.21
N HIS A 83 -12.55 0.66 5.93
CA HIS A 83 -11.46 -0.17 5.43
C HIS A 83 -10.10 0.40 5.83
N PHE A 84 -9.85 1.68 5.55
CA PHE A 84 -8.54 2.27 5.83
C PHE A 84 -8.30 2.47 7.33
N THR A 85 -9.37 2.74 8.09
CA THR A 85 -9.26 2.79 9.55
C THR A 85 -8.86 1.42 10.11
N SER A 86 -9.48 0.35 9.60
CA SER A 86 -9.13 -1.02 10.00
C SER A 86 -7.69 -1.35 9.63
N TYR A 87 -7.25 -0.96 8.45
CA TYR A 87 -5.87 -1.18 8.05
C TYR A 87 -4.89 -0.43 8.96
N LEU A 88 -5.21 0.82 9.31
CA LEU A 88 -4.38 1.60 10.21
C LEU A 88 -4.25 0.93 11.59
N HIS A 89 -5.34 0.38 12.11
CA HIS A 89 -5.31 -0.37 13.37
C HIS A 89 -4.44 -1.62 13.24
N PHE A 90 -4.52 -2.31 12.11
CA PHE A 90 -3.70 -3.48 11.82
C PHE A 90 -2.21 -3.13 11.86
N ILE A 91 -1.82 -2.02 11.24
CA ILE A 91 -0.43 -1.54 11.23
C ILE A 91 0.01 -1.17 12.66
N ARG A 92 -0.82 -0.42 13.37
CA ARG A 92 -0.49 0.03 14.74
C ARG A 92 -0.32 -1.12 15.71
N ALA A 93 -1.04 -2.21 15.47
CA ALA A 93 -0.92 -3.40 16.30
C ALA A 93 0.32 -4.23 15.97
N GLY A 94 1.10 -3.81 14.99
CA GLY A 94 2.31 -4.53 14.59
C GLY A 94 2.03 -5.83 13.87
N ARG A 95 0.83 -5.99 13.31
CA ARG A 95 0.41 -7.25 12.70
C ARG A 95 0.88 -7.41 11.27
N HIS A 96 1.48 -6.38 10.70
CA HIS A 96 1.94 -6.36 9.32
C HIS A 96 3.31 -7.04 9.13
N THR A 97 4.05 -7.24 10.21
CA THR A 97 5.37 -7.89 10.16
C THR A 97 5.46 -9.02 11.18
N ALA A 98 6.38 -9.93 10.93
CA ALA A 98 6.61 -11.07 11.83
C ALA A 98 7.16 -10.62 13.19
N SER A 99 7.88 -9.50 13.24
CA SER A 99 8.45 -8.99 14.47
C SER A 99 7.39 -8.49 15.46
N GLY A 100 6.21 -8.13 14.94
CA GLY A 100 5.15 -7.59 15.78
C GLY A 100 5.41 -6.22 16.33
N LYS A 101 6.43 -5.52 15.84
CA LYS A 101 6.78 -4.18 16.31
C LYS A 101 5.68 -3.19 15.93
N CYS A 102 5.23 -2.41 16.91
CA CYS A 102 4.17 -1.42 16.70
C CYS A 102 4.79 -0.08 16.34
N PRO A 103 4.51 0.45 15.14
CA PRO A 103 4.99 1.78 14.80
C PRO A 103 4.20 2.85 15.56
N ASP A 104 4.77 4.04 15.70
CA ASP A 104 4.04 5.15 16.27
C ASP A 104 3.00 5.67 15.27
N ASN A 105 2.16 6.61 15.73
CA ASN A 105 1.06 7.12 14.91
C ASN A 105 1.55 7.80 13.64
N ASN A 106 2.62 8.58 13.73
CA ASN A 106 3.16 9.27 12.56
C ASN A 106 3.66 8.28 11.52
N THR A 107 4.37 7.25 11.94
CA THR A 107 4.89 6.22 11.05
C THR A 107 3.74 5.43 10.41
N ALA A 108 2.74 5.06 11.20
CA ALA A 108 1.58 4.32 10.67
C ALA A 108 0.83 5.16 9.64
N ASN A 109 0.67 6.46 9.90
CA ASN A 109 0.02 7.37 8.96
C ASN A 109 0.84 7.52 7.66
N ASP A 110 2.16 7.52 7.77
CA ASP A 110 3.02 7.57 6.59
C ASP A 110 2.84 6.32 5.74
N TYR A 111 2.70 5.16 6.36
CA TYR A 111 2.43 3.92 5.63
C TYR A 111 1.11 4.04 4.86
N LEU A 112 0.09 4.59 5.51
CA LEU A 112 -1.21 4.75 4.86
C LEU A 112 -1.16 5.78 3.73
N ARG A 113 -0.41 6.87 3.90
CA ARG A 113 -0.21 7.86 2.83
C ARG A 113 0.43 7.23 1.60
N SER A 114 1.38 6.32 1.80
CA SER A 114 2.00 5.60 0.68
C SER A 114 0.97 4.78 -0.09
N ILE A 115 0.00 4.20 0.61
CA ILE A 115 -1.07 3.44 -0.02
C ILE A 115 -2.00 4.38 -0.80
N PHE A 116 -2.34 5.54 -0.23
CA PHE A 116 -3.15 6.53 -0.94
C PHE A 116 -2.44 7.00 -2.22
N ASP A 117 -1.13 7.23 -2.15
CA ASP A 117 -0.33 7.63 -3.30
C ASP A 117 -0.37 6.56 -4.40
N PHE A 118 -0.31 5.30 -4.00
CA PHE A 118 -0.45 4.19 -4.92
C PHE A 118 -1.82 4.19 -5.60
N TYR A 119 -2.89 4.41 -4.83
CA TYR A 119 -4.24 4.49 -5.41
C TYR A 119 -4.38 5.66 -6.38
N ASP A 120 -3.73 6.78 -6.10
CA ASP A 120 -3.71 7.91 -7.04
C ASP A 120 -3.11 7.50 -8.38
N PHE A 121 -2.02 6.73 -8.33
CA PHE A 121 -1.40 6.21 -9.55
C PHE A 121 -2.35 5.26 -10.29
N VAL A 122 -3.02 4.37 -9.56
CA VAL A 122 -3.96 3.42 -10.16
C VAL A 122 -5.08 4.18 -10.88
N ILE A 123 -5.64 5.17 -10.24
CA ILE A 123 -6.73 5.98 -10.81
C ILE A 123 -6.25 6.72 -12.05
N LEU A 124 -5.08 7.34 -11.97
CA LEU A 124 -4.50 8.06 -13.09
C LEU A 124 -4.24 7.16 -14.28
N GLU A 125 -3.75 5.95 -14.01
CA GLU A 125 -3.33 5.02 -15.07
C GLU A 125 -4.51 4.32 -15.73
N TYR A 126 -5.57 4.05 -14.98
CA TYR A 126 -6.65 3.18 -15.42
C TYR A 126 -8.02 3.84 -15.42
N ASP A 127 -8.11 5.12 -15.37
CA ASP A 127 -9.34 5.93 -15.42
C ASP A 127 -10.61 5.09 -15.67
N ASN A 128 -11.04 4.37 -14.64
CA ASN A 128 -12.17 3.44 -14.74
C ASN A 128 -13.46 3.99 -14.12
N GLY A 129 -13.50 5.28 -13.87
CA GLY A 129 -14.67 5.93 -13.29
C GLY A 129 -14.81 5.80 -11.78
N THR A 130 -13.88 5.09 -11.13
CA THR A 130 -13.89 5.01 -9.67
C THR A 130 -12.87 5.98 -9.09
N ALA A 131 -12.93 6.18 -7.78
CA ALA A 131 -12.04 7.12 -7.12
C ALA A 131 -11.82 6.73 -5.67
N LEU A 132 -10.73 7.23 -5.13
CA LEU A 132 -10.49 7.14 -3.70
C LEU A 132 -11.28 8.27 -3.04
N LYS A 133 -12.21 7.90 -2.19
CA LYS A 133 -13.24 8.82 -1.68
C LYS A 133 -12.91 9.41 -0.31
N VAL A 134 -11.86 8.92 0.33
CA VAL A 134 -11.53 9.29 1.71
C VAL A 134 -10.19 10.00 1.84
N ARG A 135 -9.65 10.44 0.70
CA ARG A 135 -8.40 11.15 0.68
C ARG A 135 -8.48 12.39 1.56
N GLY A 136 -7.47 12.62 2.33
CA GLY A 136 -7.36 13.83 3.13
C GLY A 136 -8.04 13.81 4.47
N PHE A 137 -8.78 12.74 4.80
CA PHE A 137 -9.36 12.72 6.12
C PHE A 137 -8.27 12.41 7.17
N PRO A 138 -8.41 12.91 8.40
CA PRO A 138 -7.40 12.65 9.41
C PRO A 138 -7.43 11.21 9.86
N LEU A 139 -6.26 10.57 9.83
CA LEU A 139 -6.12 9.16 10.17
C LEU A 139 -5.22 8.94 11.37
N GLU A 140 -4.75 10.02 11.98
CA GLU A 140 -3.99 9.87 13.18
C GLU A 140 -4.93 9.42 14.26
N GLY A 141 -4.39 9.02 15.25
CA GLY A 141 -5.09 8.43 16.30
C GLY A 141 -6.31 9.15 16.66
N PRO A 142 -6.85 8.68 17.67
CA PRO A 142 -8.13 9.17 18.01
C PRO A 142 -8.19 10.66 18.11
N LEU A 143 -7.33 11.09 17.88
CA LEU A 143 -7.40 12.31 17.77
C LEU A 143 -7.97 12.81 16.89
N SER A 144 -8.10 12.29 16.46
CA SER A 144 -8.48 13.05 15.86
C SER A 144 -9.46 13.63 16.18
N GLU A 145 -9.64 13.48 16.88
CA GLU A 145 -10.40 14.14 17.22
C GLU A 145 -10.26 15.27 17.17
N THR A 146 -9.69 15.46 17.10
CA THR A 146 -9.59 16.53 17.06
C THR A 146 -9.68 17.21 16.12
N ASN A 147 -9.67 17.21 15.87
CA ASN A 147 -9.78 17.86 15.11
C ASN A 147 -10.41 18.11 14.30
N ARG A 148 -10.68 18.12 14.32
CA ARG A 148 -11.23 18.26 13.62
C ARG A 148 -11.63 18.98 13.35
#